data_d6fe4fb9f4a4d6a11bf0c7fa9beaeac9
#
_entry.id   d6fe4fb9f4a4d6a11bf0c7fa9beaeac9
#
_cell.length_a   1.000
_cell.length_b   1.000
_cell.length_c   1.000
_cell.angle_alpha   90.00
_cell.angle_beta   90.00
_cell.angle_gamma   90.00
#
_symmetry.space_group_name_H-M   'P 1'
#
loop_
_entity.id
_entity.type
_entity.pdbx_description
1 polymer ?
#
loop_
_entity_poly.entity_id
_entity_poly.type
_entity_poly.pdbx_seq_one_letter_code
_entity_poly.pdbx_strand_id
1 'polypeptide(L)'
;MSKVNENIRNFRKFRGLSQEAIAKQVNRSTNVISNWENGVHSPDLDACEEICKILRVTPNELFGWEENKEYLNYQKRLLEYQYRIDKLRKEKETIDQEIQALEAQKFKECPPDDFVGD
;
A
#
# COMPACT_ATOMS: atom_id res chain seq x y z
N MET A 1 -12.46 -16.69 12.58
CA MET A 1 -12.41 -16.62 11.11
C MET A 1 -10.98 -16.66 10.64
N SER A 2 -10.75 -17.44 9.61
CA SER A 2 -9.43 -17.55 9.02
C SER A 2 -9.08 -16.27 8.27
N LYS A 3 -7.82 -15.82 8.39
CA LYS A 3 -7.30 -14.68 7.64
C LYS A 3 -6.65 -15.08 6.33
N VAL A 4 -6.85 -16.32 5.89
CA VAL A 4 -6.20 -16.86 4.70
C VAL A 4 -6.43 -15.98 3.47
N ASN A 5 -7.67 -15.57 3.24
CA ASN A 5 -8.01 -14.76 2.08
C ASN A 5 -7.28 -13.41 2.08
N GLU A 6 -7.25 -12.73 3.21
CA GLU A 6 -6.52 -11.48 3.34
C GLU A 6 -5.01 -11.70 3.21
N ASN A 7 -4.50 -12.76 3.81
CA ASN A 7 -3.08 -13.07 3.80
C ASN A 7 -2.59 -13.45 2.40
N ILE A 8 -3.39 -14.16 1.61
CA ILE A 8 -3.04 -14.44 0.22
C ILE A 8 -2.81 -13.12 -0.52
N ARG A 9 -3.74 -12.18 -0.40
CA ARG A 9 -3.61 -10.88 -1.05
C ARG A 9 -2.40 -10.11 -0.55
N ASN A 10 -2.23 -10.03 0.76
CA ASN A 10 -1.16 -9.23 1.37
C ASN A 10 0.22 -9.79 1.02
N PHE A 11 0.41 -11.09 1.13
CA PHE A 11 1.69 -11.72 0.78
C PHE A 11 1.94 -11.66 -0.73
N ARG A 12 0.89 -11.78 -1.54
CA ARG A 12 1.02 -11.65 -2.98
C ARG A 12 1.58 -10.27 -3.35
N LYS A 13 0.96 -9.23 -2.80
CA LYS A 13 1.41 -7.85 -3.04
C LYS A 13 2.82 -7.62 -2.52
N PHE A 14 3.12 -8.16 -1.35
CA PHE A 14 4.45 -8.07 -0.75
C PHE A 14 5.51 -8.71 -1.66
N ARG A 15 5.19 -9.82 -2.30
CA ARG A 15 6.09 -10.50 -3.25
C ARG A 15 6.06 -9.87 -4.65
N GLY A 16 5.23 -8.87 -4.88
CA GLY A 16 5.15 -8.19 -6.17
C GLY A 16 4.49 -9.01 -7.27
N LEU A 17 3.62 -9.93 -6.90
CA LEU A 17 2.96 -10.82 -7.85
C LEU A 17 1.55 -10.34 -8.17
N SER A 18 1.13 -10.50 -9.43
CA SER A 18 -0.24 -10.26 -9.84
C SER A 18 -1.11 -11.47 -9.55
N GLN A 19 -2.43 -11.29 -9.53
CA GLN A 19 -3.35 -12.41 -9.42
C GLN A 19 -3.15 -13.38 -10.59
N GLU A 20 -2.91 -12.85 -11.79
CA GLU A 20 -2.66 -13.63 -12.97
C GLU A 20 -1.40 -14.50 -12.84
N ALA A 21 -0.33 -13.96 -12.27
CA ALA A 21 0.90 -14.69 -12.05
C ALA A 21 0.69 -15.90 -11.14
N ILE A 22 -0.06 -15.72 -10.05
CA ILE A 22 -0.37 -16.82 -9.14
C ILE A 22 -1.27 -17.83 -9.83
N ALA A 23 -2.30 -17.37 -10.52
CA ALA A 23 -3.24 -18.23 -11.24
C ALA A 23 -2.52 -19.19 -12.20
N LYS A 24 -1.55 -18.68 -12.95
CA LYS A 24 -0.73 -19.48 -13.84
C LYS A 24 0.02 -20.59 -13.10
N GLN A 25 0.62 -20.26 -11.97
CA GLN A 25 1.45 -21.20 -11.23
C GLN A 25 0.63 -22.29 -10.54
N VAL A 26 -0.58 -21.97 -10.08
CA VAL A 26 -1.48 -22.96 -9.47
C VAL A 26 -2.41 -23.60 -10.48
N ASN A 27 -2.26 -23.26 -11.75
CA ASN A 27 -3.08 -23.80 -12.85
C ASN A 27 -4.57 -23.58 -12.61
N ARG A 28 -4.93 -22.36 -12.24
CA ARG A 28 -6.31 -21.92 -12.00
C ARG A 28 -6.55 -20.61 -12.75
N SER A 29 -7.80 -20.20 -12.85
CA SER A 29 -8.13 -18.92 -13.48
C SER A 29 -7.87 -17.75 -12.49
N THR A 30 -7.66 -16.57 -13.05
CA THR A 30 -7.53 -15.36 -12.25
C THR A 30 -8.77 -15.11 -11.39
N ASN A 31 -9.94 -15.47 -11.92
CA ASN A 31 -11.19 -15.31 -11.18
C ASN A 31 -11.22 -16.17 -9.92
N VAL A 32 -10.64 -17.37 -9.95
CA VAL A 32 -10.53 -18.23 -8.78
C VAL A 32 -9.66 -17.57 -7.71
N ILE A 33 -8.53 -16.99 -8.11
CA ILE A 33 -7.64 -16.29 -7.17
C ILE A 33 -8.37 -15.11 -6.55
N SER A 34 -9.07 -14.32 -7.35
CA SER A 34 -9.87 -13.20 -6.88
C SER A 34 -10.91 -13.66 -5.86
N ASN A 35 -11.59 -14.78 -6.12
CA ASN A 35 -12.58 -15.32 -5.20
C ASN A 35 -11.94 -15.75 -3.88
N TRP A 36 -10.75 -16.33 -3.91
CA TRP A 36 -10.02 -16.67 -2.68
C TRP A 36 -9.67 -15.41 -1.89
N GLU A 37 -9.15 -14.40 -2.56
CA GLU A 37 -8.74 -13.15 -1.89
C GLU A 37 -9.93 -12.38 -1.31
N ASN A 38 -11.08 -12.47 -1.96
CA ASN A 38 -12.30 -11.79 -1.50
C ASN A 38 -13.13 -12.62 -0.51
N GLY A 39 -12.69 -13.83 -0.20
CA GLY A 39 -13.39 -14.68 0.76
C GLY A 39 -14.65 -15.34 0.23
N VAL A 40 -14.88 -15.32 -1.10
CA VAL A 40 -16.03 -15.98 -1.73
C VAL A 40 -15.88 -17.49 -1.65
N HIS A 41 -14.68 -17.98 -1.91
CA HIS A 41 -14.31 -19.39 -1.78
C HIS A 41 -12.97 -19.48 -1.09
N SER A 42 -12.74 -20.61 -0.42
CA SER A 42 -11.43 -20.89 0.20
C SER A 42 -10.64 -21.83 -0.69
N PRO A 43 -9.30 -21.66 -0.74
CA PRO A 43 -8.46 -22.63 -1.44
C PRO A 43 -8.49 -23.99 -0.70
N ASP A 44 -8.42 -25.07 -1.46
CA ASP A 44 -8.28 -26.39 -0.88
C ASP A 44 -6.85 -26.61 -0.35
N LEU A 45 -6.60 -27.73 0.31
CA LEU A 45 -5.30 -28.02 0.92
C LEU A 45 -4.15 -28.00 -0.11
N ASP A 46 -4.39 -28.61 -1.28
CA ASP A 46 -3.36 -28.64 -2.32
C ASP A 46 -3.05 -27.23 -2.82
N ALA A 47 -4.06 -26.42 -3.01
CA ALA A 47 -3.90 -25.02 -3.42
C ALA A 47 -3.17 -24.22 -2.35
N CYS A 48 -3.51 -24.41 -1.07
CA CYS A 48 -2.82 -23.76 0.03
C CYS A 48 -1.33 -24.11 0.05
N GLU A 49 -1.00 -25.37 -0.15
CA GLU A 49 0.39 -25.80 -0.20
C GLU A 49 1.16 -25.14 -1.34
N GLU A 50 0.57 -25.10 -2.53
CA GLU A 50 1.20 -24.44 -3.68
C GLU A 50 1.36 -22.94 -3.46
N ILE A 51 0.33 -22.29 -2.90
CA ILE A 51 0.35 -20.86 -2.61
C ILE A 51 1.47 -20.54 -1.61
N CYS A 52 1.61 -21.36 -0.57
CA CYS A 52 2.69 -21.18 0.42
C CYS A 52 4.06 -21.21 -0.25
N LYS A 53 4.27 -22.13 -1.17
CA LYS A 53 5.55 -22.23 -1.90
C LYS A 53 5.81 -21.01 -2.77
N ILE A 54 4.78 -20.55 -3.49
CA ILE A 54 4.87 -19.39 -4.37
C ILE A 54 5.15 -18.11 -3.56
N LEU A 55 4.43 -17.93 -2.47
CA LEU A 55 4.55 -16.75 -1.62
C LEU A 55 5.74 -16.83 -0.66
N ARG A 56 6.38 -17.99 -0.56
CA ARG A 56 7.50 -18.24 0.36
C ARG A 56 7.13 -17.96 1.80
N VAL A 57 6.00 -18.52 2.20
CA VAL A 57 5.51 -18.46 3.58
C VAL A 57 5.18 -19.86 4.04
N THR A 58 5.11 -20.05 5.35
CA THR A 58 4.68 -21.32 5.94
C THR A 58 3.15 -21.37 6.00
N PRO A 59 2.56 -22.57 6.12
CA PRO A 59 1.12 -22.65 6.35
C PRO A 59 0.66 -21.89 7.59
N ASN A 60 1.44 -21.92 8.68
CA ASN A 60 1.10 -21.17 9.88
C ASN A 60 1.07 -19.67 9.63
N GLU A 61 2.00 -19.18 8.81
CA GLU A 61 2.03 -17.78 8.41
C GLU A 61 0.85 -17.43 7.51
N LEU A 62 0.52 -18.32 6.57
CA LEU A 62 -0.62 -18.09 5.67
C LEU A 62 -1.94 -18.04 6.45
N PHE A 63 -2.11 -18.94 7.43
CA PHE A 63 -3.31 -18.96 8.26
C PHE A 63 -3.34 -17.87 9.33
N GLY A 64 -2.26 -17.15 9.51
CA GLY A 64 -2.18 -16.08 10.51
C GLY A 64 -1.90 -16.58 11.93
N TRP A 65 -1.46 -17.82 12.07
CA TRP A 65 -1.10 -18.40 13.38
C TRP A 65 0.30 -18.01 13.82
N GLU A 66 1.15 -17.66 12.88
CA GLU A 66 2.50 -17.14 13.12
C GLU A 66 2.72 -15.91 12.25
N GLU A 67 3.54 -14.99 12.73
CA GLU A 67 3.92 -13.82 11.95
C GLU A 67 5.08 -14.14 11.03
N ASN A 68 5.03 -13.66 9.80
CA ASN A 68 6.16 -13.69 8.88
C ASN A 68 7.05 -12.48 9.18
N LYS A 69 8.28 -12.71 9.58
CA LYS A 69 9.19 -11.63 9.99
C LYS A 69 9.54 -10.68 8.87
N GLU A 70 9.75 -11.19 7.66
CA GLU A 70 10.03 -10.35 6.50
C GLU A 70 8.87 -9.39 6.25
N TYR A 71 7.65 -9.92 6.27
CA TYR A 71 6.46 -9.12 6.04
C TYR A 71 6.24 -8.10 7.15
N LEU A 72 6.48 -8.49 8.41
CA LEU A 72 6.38 -7.57 9.54
C LEU A 72 7.35 -6.41 9.41
N ASN A 73 8.59 -6.68 9.02
CA ASN A 73 9.61 -5.65 8.80
C ASN A 73 9.21 -4.74 7.63
N TYR A 74 8.64 -5.31 6.59
CA TYR A 74 8.12 -4.55 5.45
C TYR A 74 7.02 -3.58 5.89
N GLN A 75 6.07 -4.06 6.69
CA GLN A 75 4.99 -3.22 7.21
C GLN A 75 5.53 -2.07 8.07
N LYS A 76 6.53 -2.34 8.91
CA LYS A 76 7.17 -1.31 9.73
C LYS A 76 7.80 -0.23 8.86
N ARG A 77 8.49 -0.62 7.79
CA ARG A 77 9.08 0.35 6.87
C ARG A 77 8.02 1.21 6.19
N LEU A 78 6.91 0.61 5.78
CA LEU A 78 5.81 1.36 5.17
C LEU A 78 5.23 2.39 6.12
N LEU A 79 5.08 2.04 7.41
CA LEU A 79 4.61 2.97 8.43
C LEU A 79 5.57 4.13 8.63
N GLU A 80 6.87 3.86 8.62
CA GLU A 80 7.90 4.89 8.73
C GLU A 80 7.84 5.85 7.54
N TYR A 81 7.69 5.32 6.32
CA TYR A 81 7.53 6.16 5.13
C TYR A 81 6.28 7.01 5.22
N GLN A 82 5.17 6.41 5.66
CA GLN A 82 3.91 7.14 5.78
C GLN A 82 4.03 8.27 6.80
N TYR A 83 4.64 8.00 7.94
CA TYR A 83 4.88 9.03 8.96
C TYR A 83 5.70 10.20 8.38
N ARG A 84 6.76 9.88 7.64
CA ARG A 84 7.62 10.91 7.03
C ARG A 84 6.87 11.70 5.96
N ILE A 85 6.07 11.02 5.15
CA ILE A 85 5.24 11.68 4.13
C ILE A 85 4.27 12.66 4.79
N ASP A 86 3.59 12.23 5.83
CA ASP A 86 2.61 13.08 6.55
C ASP A 86 3.29 14.30 7.16
N LYS A 87 4.47 14.10 7.74
CA LYS A 87 5.25 15.18 8.32
C LYS A 87 5.65 16.21 7.25
N LEU A 88 6.13 15.74 6.11
CA LEU A 88 6.52 16.61 5.01
C LEU A 88 5.32 17.38 4.43
N ARG A 89 4.16 16.74 4.37
CA ARG A 89 2.93 17.41 3.91
C ARG A 89 2.54 18.55 4.85
N LYS A 90 2.69 18.35 6.15
CA LYS A 90 2.41 19.40 7.14
C LYS A 90 3.39 20.56 7.00
N GLU A 91 4.67 20.26 6.81
CA GLU A 91 5.69 21.27 6.57
C GLU A 91 5.40 22.07 5.31
N LYS A 92 5.01 21.38 4.24
CA LYS A 92 4.63 22.00 2.98
C LYS A 92 3.45 22.95 3.18
N GLU A 93 2.43 22.52 3.91
CA GLU A 93 1.26 23.34 4.18
C GLU A 93 1.64 24.62 4.94
N THR A 94 2.51 24.51 5.93
CA THR A 94 3.01 25.68 6.68
C THR A 94 3.76 26.62 5.75
N ILE A 95 4.63 26.08 4.90
CA ILE A 95 5.40 26.89 3.93
C ILE A 95 4.45 27.59 2.95
N ASP A 96 3.44 26.88 2.46
CA ASP A 96 2.47 27.46 1.54
C ASP A 96 1.72 28.64 2.19
N GLN A 97 1.38 28.50 3.47
CA GLN A 97 0.74 29.56 4.23
C GLN A 97 1.66 30.77 4.39
N GLU A 98 2.93 30.55 4.67
CA GLU A 98 3.92 31.62 4.78
C GLU A 98 4.08 32.34 3.44
N ILE A 99 4.12 31.59 2.35
CA ILE A 99 4.20 32.18 1.01
C ILE A 99 3.01 33.06 0.75
N GLN A 100 1.80 32.59 1.05
CA GLN A 100 0.58 33.37 0.87
C GLN A 100 0.61 34.65 1.69
N ALA A 101 1.08 34.55 2.94
CA ALA A 101 1.18 35.73 3.81
C ALA A 101 2.15 36.78 3.24
N LEU A 102 3.30 36.31 2.74
CA LEU A 102 4.30 37.20 2.12
C LEU A 102 3.82 37.82 0.83
N GLU A 103 3.10 37.04 0.02
CA GLU A 103 2.51 37.55 -1.22
C GLU A 103 1.48 38.63 -0.93
N ALA A 104 0.64 38.44 0.08
CA ALA A 104 -0.33 39.42 0.52
C ALA A 104 0.36 40.69 1.03
N GLN A 105 1.44 40.53 1.77
CA GLN A 105 2.23 41.67 2.26
C GLN A 105 2.87 42.42 1.10
N LYS A 106 3.46 41.70 0.16
CA LYS A 106 4.06 42.28 -1.04
C LYS A 106 3.02 43.06 -1.86
N PHE A 107 1.83 42.52 -2.00
CA PHE A 107 0.75 43.16 -2.74
C PHE A 107 0.39 44.51 -2.11
N LYS A 108 0.38 44.61 -0.78
CA LYS A 108 0.09 45.86 -0.08
C LYS A 108 1.18 46.90 -0.27
N GLU A 109 2.43 46.47 -0.25
CA GLU A 109 3.58 47.39 -0.36
C GLU A 109 3.96 47.71 -1.79
N CYS A 110 3.71 46.78 -2.69
CA CYS A 110 4.08 46.89 -4.11
C CYS A 110 2.91 46.45 -4.96
N PRO A 111 1.95 47.32 -5.23
CA PRO A 111 0.76 46.96 -6.02
C PRO A 111 1.11 46.47 -7.42
N PRO A 112 0.20 45.74 -8.10
CA PRO A 112 0.41 45.21 -9.43
C PRO A 112 0.76 46.29 -10.46
N ASP A 113 1.38 45.87 -11.55
CA ASP A 113 1.88 46.73 -12.61
C ASP A 113 0.81 47.62 -13.26
N ASP A 114 -0.42 47.16 -13.36
CA ASP A 114 -1.52 47.93 -13.88
C ASP A 114 -1.74 49.23 -13.09
N PHE A 115 -1.29 49.26 -11.85
CA PHE A 115 -1.33 50.42 -11.01
C PHE A 115 -0.25 51.43 -11.39
N VAL A 116 0.84 50.94 -11.95
CA VAL A 116 2.03 51.75 -12.26
C VAL A 116 2.00 52.27 -13.70
N GLY A 117 1.18 51.69 -14.52
CA GLY A 117 1.14 51.99 -15.96
C GLY A 117 0.70 53.38 -16.35
N ASP A 118 0.41 54.19 -15.44
CA ASP A 118 0.04 55.60 -15.73
C ASP A 118 1.24 56.46 -16.14
#